data_705dafd5b199edc67a4c8594324cc081
#
_entry.id   705dafd5b199edc67a4c8594324cc081
#
_cell.length_a   1.000
_cell.length_b   1.000
_cell.length_c   1.000
_cell.angle_alpha   90.00
_cell.angle_beta   90.00
_cell.angle_gamma   90.00
#
_symmetry.space_group_name_H-M   'P 1'
#
loop_
_entity.id
_entity.type
_entity.pdbx_description
1 polymer ?
#
loop_
_entity_poly.entity_id
_entity_poly.type
_entity_poly.pdbx_seq_one_letter_code
_entity_poly.pdbx_strand_id
1 'polypeptide(L)'
;LNSVSLTIADLLQDQEYGLDLSLLAGGKGLSHQLYSSRIQKPGLALTGYTEHLHPDRLQVLGNTEISYLNQMPEDLAAANIACFCSFPIACLIVTKGLNPPDYLKREAEKAEIPVLGTPLQSSLFISLITRFLEEKLLPTTHIHGVLVDVLGVGVLLIGKSGIGKSECALDLVIRGHRLVGDDILNVMKKVPASLVGQAGETIQHHMEIRGLGIINIKDLFGVSSIRDKKIIDMVLELVEWNPEHEYDRIGIDDKVYTILGIDLPHLRIPVRPGRNLTSIIEVAARNFLLKGMGYHSAREFQEKLLARMEVRSLGDEVE
;
A
#
# COMPACT_ATOMS: atom_id res chain seq x y z
N LEU A 1 -8.02 12.37 -7.44
CA LEU A 1 -7.58 10.99 -7.20
C LEU A 1 -8.37 10.10 -8.16
N ASN A 2 -7.72 9.59 -9.21
CA ASN A 2 -8.35 8.60 -10.07
C ASN A 2 -8.55 7.34 -9.21
N SER A 3 -9.80 6.98 -8.94
CA SER A 3 -10.13 5.69 -8.35
C SER A 3 -9.73 4.62 -9.36
N VAL A 4 -8.78 3.79 -8.99
CA VAL A 4 -8.43 2.61 -9.80
C VAL A 4 -9.63 1.68 -9.72
N SER A 5 -10.19 1.32 -10.86
CA SER A 5 -11.30 0.37 -10.98
C SER A 5 -10.86 -0.83 -11.81
N LEU A 6 -11.44 -1.97 -11.51
CA LEU A 6 -11.21 -3.23 -12.18
C LEU A 6 -12.55 -3.74 -12.73
N THR A 7 -12.62 -4.17 -13.99
CA THR A 7 -13.82 -4.79 -14.52
C THR A 7 -13.93 -6.26 -14.12
N ILE A 8 -15.15 -6.80 -14.11
CA ILE A 8 -15.35 -8.24 -13.89
C ILE A 8 -14.74 -9.06 -15.04
N ALA A 9 -14.67 -8.50 -16.25
CA ALA A 9 -13.96 -9.11 -17.36
C ALA A 9 -12.46 -9.28 -17.08
N ASP A 10 -11.81 -8.25 -16.51
CA ASP A 10 -10.38 -8.33 -16.13
C ASP A 10 -10.16 -9.40 -15.05
N LEU A 11 -11.09 -9.49 -14.08
CA LEU A 11 -11.05 -10.51 -13.05
C LEU A 11 -11.17 -11.93 -13.63
N LEU A 12 -12.05 -12.12 -14.62
CA LEU A 12 -12.29 -13.41 -15.27
C LEU A 12 -11.09 -13.86 -16.13
N GLN A 13 -10.34 -12.89 -16.70
CA GLN A 13 -9.19 -13.15 -17.56
C GLN A 13 -7.89 -13.38 -16.79
N ASP A 14 -7.89 -13.15 -15.47
CA ASP A 14 -6.67 -13.29 -14.67
C ASP A 14 -6.19 -14.74 -14.60
N GLN A 15 -4.93 -14.96 -14.94
CA GLN A 15 -4.24 -16.26 -14.87
C GLN A 15 -3.11 -16.29 -13.83
N GLU A 16 -2.72 -15.13 -13.32
CA GLU A 16 -1.56 -14.98 -12.44
C GLU A 16 -1.84 -15.47 -11.01
N TYR A 17 -3.05 -15.22 -10.51
CA TYR A 17 -3.43 -15.52 -9.12
C TYR A 17 -4.06 -16.90 -8.94
N GLY A 18 -4.29 -17.63 -10.04
CA GLY A 18 -4.86 -18.97 -9.99
C GLY A 18 -6.28 -19.01 -9.39
N LEU A 19 -7.10 -18.00 -9.68
CA LEU A 19 -8.48 -17.90 -9.20
C LEU A 19 -9.42 -18.93 -9.84
N ASP A 20 -9.05 -19.46 -11.01
CA ASP A 20 -9.74 -20.51 -11.76
C ASP A 20 -11.25 -20.22 -11.92
N LEU A 21 -11.52 -19.03 -12.47
CA LEU A 21 -12.87 -18.50 -12.62
C LEU A 21 -13.49 -18.89 -13.96
N SER A 22 -14.78 -19.21 -13.93
CA SER A 22 -15.61 -19.47 -15.13
C SER A 22 -16.92 -18.71 -15.04
N LEU A 23 -17.47 -18.26 -16.17
CA LEU A 23 -18.76 -17.57 -16.22
C LEU A 23 -19.90 -18.60 -16.16
N LEU A 24 -20.83 -18.42 -15.21
CA LEU A 24 -22.02 -19.27 -15.04
C LEU A 24 -23.30 -18.58 -15.53
N ALA A 25 -23.44 -17.26 -15.37
CA ALA A 25 -24.58 -16.46 -15.81
C ALA A 25 -24.22 -14.96 -15.80
N GLY A 26 -25.09 -14.11 -16.33
CA GLY A 26 -24.96 -12.65 -16.24
C GLY A 26 -23.86 -12.05 -17.12
N GLY A 27 -23.58 -12.66 -18.28
CA GLY A 27 -22.48 -12.24 -19.14
C GLY A 27 -22.52 -10.79 -19.62
N LYS A 28 -23.68 -10.14 -19.64
CA LYS A 28 -23.82 -8.72 -20.00
C LYS A 28 -23.20 -7.79 -18.95
N GLY A 29 -23.11 -8.22 -17.69
CA GLY A 29 -22.54 -7.42 -16.60
C GLY A 29 -21.04 -7.51 -16.45
N LEU A 30 -20.30 -8.16 -17.36
CA LEU A 30 -18.83 -8.29 -17.29
C LEU A 30 -18.10 -6.93 -17.31
N SER A 31 -18.75 -5.87 -17.77
CA SER A 31 -18.23 -4.48 -17.72
C SER A 31 -18.43 -3.79 -16.36
N HIS A 32 -19.12 -4.40 -15.40
CA HIS A 32 -19.27 -3.87 -14.06
C HIS A 32 -17.92 -3.68 -13.40
N GLN A 33 -17.80 -2.58 -12.64
CA GLN A 33 -16.54 -2.17 -12.03
C GLN A 33 -16.52 -2.50 -10.54
N LEU A 34 -15.38 -3.00 -10.09
CA LEU A 34 -15.04 -3.18 -8.69
C LEU A 34 -14.20 -2.00 -8.23
N TYR A 35 -14.57 -1.42 -7.08
CA TYR A 35 -13.85 -0.32 -6.43
C TYR A 35 -13.37 -0.69 -5.03
N SER A 36 -13.82 -1.83 -4.50
CA SER A 36 -13.54 -2.28 -3.14
C SER A 36 -12.76 -3.59 -3.15
N SER A 37 -11.70 -3.66 -2.38
CA SER A 37 -10.98 -4.91 -2.12
C SER A 37 -11.67 -5.81 -1.09
N ARG A 38 -12.79 -5.34 -0.52
CA ARG A 38 -13.52 -6.07 0.50
C ARG A 38 -14.47 -7.08 -0.12
N ILE A 39 -14.65 -8.19 0.58
CA ILE A 39 -15.54 -9.30 0.20
C ILE A 39 -16.65 -9.39 1.22
N GLN A 40 -17.82 -9.87 0.78
CA GLN A 40 -18.95 -10.19 1.66
C GLN A 40 -19.48 -11.58 1.37
N LYS A 41 -19.85 -12.31 2.42
CA LYS A 41 -20.72 -13.46 2.34
C LYS A 41 -22.15 -13.02 2.63
N PRO A 42 -23.06 -13.09 1.64
CA PRO A 42 -24.37 -12.44 1.75
C PRO A 42 -25.41 -13.26 2.51
N GLY A 43 -25.03 -14.23 3.34
CA GLY A 43 -25.91 -15.23 3.97
C GLY A 43 -27.29 -14.70 4.39
N LEU A 44 -27.35 -13.68 5.26
CA LEU A 44 -28.62 -13.08 5.70
C LEU A 44 -29.34 -12.30 4.58
N ALA A 45 -28.61 -11.70 3.66
CA ALA A 45 -29.23 -10.95 2.56
C ALA A 45 -30.03 -11.89 1.62
N LEU A 46 -29.63 -13.15 1.49
CA LEU A 46 -30.35 -14.18 0.74
C LEU A 46 -31.66 -14.61 1.41
N THR A 47 -31.88 -14.26 2.69
CA THR A 47 -33.13 -14.48 3.41
C THR A 47 -34.12 -13.33 3.32
N GLY A 48 -33.73 -12.24 2.61
CA GLY A 48 -34.49 -11.00 2.51
C GLY A 48 -34.07 -9.91 3.49
N TYR A 49 -33.09 -10.16 4.38
CA TYR A 49 -32.55 -9.15 5.28
C TYR A 49 -31.36 -8.44 4.62
N THR A 50 -31.63 -7.31 3.95
CA THR A 50 -30.67 -6.60 3.11
C THR A 50 -30.07 -5.33 3.74
N GLU A 51 -30.39 -5.00 4.99
CA GLU A 51 -29.97 -3.78 5.66
C GLU A 51 -28.44 -3.60 5.73
N HIS A 52 -27.69 -4.72 5.82
CA HIS A 52 -26.22 -4.74 5.85
C HIS A 52 -25.60 -5.33 4.58
N LEU A 53 -26.33 -5.31 3.47
CA LEU A 53 -25.77 -5.66 2.17
C LEU A 53 -24.89 -4.50 1.69
N HIS A 54 -23.67 -4.82 1.27
CA HIS A 54 -22.71 -3.89 0.69
C HIS A 54 -22.54 -4.23 -0.81
N PRO A 55 -23.27 -3.58 -1.70
CA PRO A 55 -23.26 -3.91 -3.13
C PRO A 55 -21.91 -3.67 -3.81
N ASP A 56 -21.11 -2.74 -3.26
CA ASP A 56 -19.75 -2.41 -3.70
C ASP A 56 -18.73 -3.52 -3.47
N ARG A 57 -19.11 -4.55 -2.70
CA ARG A 57 -18.25 -5.68 -2.37
C ARG A 57 -18.55 -6.87 -3.26
N LEU A 58 -17.51 -7.65 -3.54
CA LEU A 58 -17.64 -8.92 -4.21
C LEU A 58 -18.36 -9.91 -3.30
N GLN A 59 -19.47 -10.50 -3.76
CA GLN A 59 -20.31 -11.40 -2.98
C GLN A 59 -19.89 -12.85 -3.20
N VAL A 60 -19.52 -13.58 -2.13
CA VAL A 60 -19.03 -14.95 -2.21
C VAL A 60 -20.03 -15.92 -1.58
N LEU A 61 -20.50 -16.89 -2.39
CA LEU A 61 -21.41 -17.96 -2.00
C LEU A 61 -20.63 -19.28 -1.86
N GLY A 62 -20.76 -19.89 -0.71
CA GLY A 62 -20.20 -21.21 -0.42
C GLY A 62 -21.26 -22.27 -0.17
N ASN A 63 -20.87 -23.38 0.47
CA ASN A 63 -21.80 -24.48 0.79
C ASN A 63 -23.02 -24.02 1.58
N THR A 64 -22.81 -23.15 2.58
CA THR A 64 -23.90 -22.71 3.47
C THR A 64 -24.97 -21.97 2.67
N GLU A 65 -24.54 -21.01 1.85
CA GLU A 65 -25.43 -20.18 1.05
C GLU A 65 -26.16 -21.02 -0.01
N ILE A 66 -25.46 -21.87 -0.76
CA ILE A 66 -26.05 -22.70 -1.81
C ILE A 66 -26.95 -23.78 -1.22
N SER A 67 -26.55 -24.44 -0.12
CA SER A 67 -27.38 -25.42 0.56
C SER A 67 -28.66 -24.80 1.09
N TYR A 68 -28.57 -23.60 1.67
CA TYR A 68 -29.74 -22.88 2.16
C TYR A 68 -30.72 -22.56 1.02
N LEU A 69 -30.24 -22.03 -0.10
CA LEU A 69 -31.04 -21.72 -1.27
C LEU A 69 -31.75 -22.99 -1.82
N ASN A 70 -31.03 -24.12 -1.88
CA ASN A 70 -31.61 -25.38 -2.36
C ASN A 70 -32.68 -26.00 -1.42
N GLN A 71 -32.72 -25.62 -0.13
CA GLN A 71 -33.68 -26.08 0.84
C GLN A 71 -34.93 -25.19 0.97
N MET A 72 -34.86 -23.95 0.46
CA MET A 72 -36.01 -23.05 0.47
C MET A 72 -37.06 -23.47 -0.55
N PRO A 73 -38.38 -23.25 -0.24
CA PRO A 73 -39.39 -23.27 -1.26
C PRO A 73 -39.05 -22.36 -2.43
N GLU A 74 -39.17 -22.85 -3.67
CA GLU A 74 -38.68 -22.17 -4.86
C GLU A 74 -39.26 -20.75 -5.03
N ASP A 75 -40.57 -20.58 -4.78
CA ASP A 75 -41.23 -19.27 -4.90
C ASP A 75 -40.67 -18.25 -3.92
N LEU A 76 -40.40 -18.64 -2.67
CA LEU A 76 -39.83 -17.77 -1.66
C LEU A 76 -38.37 -17.45 -1.96
N ALA A 77 -37.61 -18.44 -2.39
CA ALA A 77 -36.22 -18.28 -2.77
C ALA A 77 -36.08 -17.35 -3.97
N ALA A 78 -36.92 -17.52 -4.99
CA ALA A 78 -36.92 -16.64 -6.16
C ALA A 78 -37.28 -15.20 -5.81
N ALA A 79 -38.26 -14.96 -4.93
CA ALA A 79 -38.62 -13.63 -4.46
C ALA A 79 -37.48 -12.96 -3.69
N ASN A 80 -36.82 -13.69 -2.79
CA ASN A 80 -35.67 -13.18 -2.01
C ASN A 80 -34.48 -12.87 -2.93
N ILE A 81 -34.20 -13.74 -3.90
CA ILE A 81 -33.11 -13.53 -4.87
C ILE A 81 -33.42 -12.35 -5.81
N ALA A 82 -34.68 -12.20 -6.24
CA ALA A 82 -35.08 -11.03 -7.03
C ALA A 82 -34.87 -9.71 -6.25
N CYS A 83 -35.24 -9.70 -4.95
CA CYS A 83 -34.96 -8.57 -4.06
C CYS A 83 -33.45 -8.35 -3.91
N PHE A 84 -32.66 -9.39 -3.68
CA PHE A 84 -31.21 -9.31 -3.56
C PHE A 84 -30.56 -8.78 -4.85
N CYS A 85 -30.99 -9.25 -6.02
CA CYS A 85 -30.51 -8.82 -7.32
C CYS A 85 -30.99 -7.40 -7.73
N SER A 86 -31.96 -6.80 -7.01
CA SER A 86 -32.35 -5.41 -7.24
C SER A 86 -31.31 -4.38 -6.77
N PHE A 87 -30.37 -4.79 -5.95
CA PHE A 87 -29.23 -3.96 -5.54
C PHE A 87 -28.14 -3.95 -6.63
N PRO A 88 -27.36 -2.87 -6.75
CA PRO A 88 -26.30 -2.75 -7.76
C PRO A 88 -25.06 -3.61 -7.41
N ILE A 89 -25.26 -4.92 -7.33
CA ILE A 89 -24.21 -5.88 -7.00
C ILE A 89 -23.26 -6.00 -8.19
N ALA A 90 -21.97 -5.86 -7.93
CA ALA A 90 -20.95 -5.91 -8.97
C ALA A 90 -20.77 -7.34 -9.54
N CYS A 91 -20.74 -8.37 -8.67
CA CYS A 91 -20.53 -9.75 -9.07
C CYS A 91 -20.84 -10.73 -7.93
N LEU A 92 -21.30 -11.94 -8.30
CA LEU A 92 -21.46 -13.11 -7.42
C LEU A 92 -20.40 -14.15 -7.77
N ILE A 93 -19.76 -14.74 -6.75
CA ILE A 93 -18.80 -15.83 -6.93
C ILE A 93 -19.32 -17.07 -6.20
N VAL A 94 -19.47 -18.18 -6.93
CA VAL A 94 -19.83 -19.49 -6.37
C VAL A 94 -18.57 -20.34 -6.26
N THR A 95 -18.22 -20.76 -5.05
CA THR A 95 -16.99 -21.51 -4.76
C THR A 95 -17.22 -23.02 -4.72
N LYS A 96 -16.13 -23.82 -4.68
CA LYS A 96 -16.12 -25.28 -4.54
C LYS A 96 -16.73 -26.04 -5.72
N GLY A 97 -16.79 -25.42 -6.89
CA GLY A 97 -17.42 -26.05 -8.06
C GLY A 97 -18.92 -26.32 -7.87
N LEU A 98 -19.58 -25.62 -6.94
CA LEU A 98 -21.00 -25.77 -6.69
C LEU A 98 -21.81 -25.22 -7.86
N ASN A 99 -22.95 -25.86 -8.15
CA ASN A 99 -23.88 -25.34 -9.14
C ASN A 99 -24.96 -24.51 -8.43
N PRO A 100 -25.07 -23.21 -8.72
CA PRO A 100 -26.13 -22.38 -8.14
C PRO A 100 -27.48 -22.75 -8.72
N PRO A 101 -28.59 -22.58 -7.94
CA PRO A 101 -29.94 -22.87 -8.43
C PRO A 101 -30.29 -22.08 -9.69
N ASP A 102 -31.15 -22.66 -10.56
CA ASP A 102 -31.47 -22.02 -11.85
C ASP A 102 -32.23 -20.69 -11.68
N TYR A 103 -33.04 -20.55 -10.62
CA TYR A 103 -33.71 -19.28 -10.32
C TYR A 103 -32.69 -18.17 -9.97
N LEU A 104 -31.56 -18.48 -9.30
CA LEU A 104 -30.49 -17.50 -9.05
C LEU A 104 -29.85 -17.06 -10.36
N LYS A 105 -29.54 -18.00 -11.26
CA LYS A 105 -28.97 -17.67 -12.57
C LYS A 105 -29.92 -16.79 -13.39
N ARG A 106 -31.24 -17.13 -13.39
CA ARG A 106 -32.28 -16.36 -14.11
C ARG A 106 -32.40 -14.92 -13.58
N GLU A 107 -32.46 -14.74 -12.26
CA GLU A 107 -32.58 -13.40 -11.68
C GLU A 107 -31.30 -12.58 -11.85
N ALA A 108 -30.14 -13.19 -11.71
CA ALA A 108 -28.85 -12.54 -11.99
C ALA A 108 -28.72 -12.13 -13.47
N GLU A 109 -29.17 -12.98 -14.42
CA GLU A 109 -29.18 -12.66 -15.84
C GLU A 109 -30.10 -11.46 -16.16
N LYS A 110 -31.32 -11.40 -15.56
CA LYS A 110 -32.24 -10.27 -15.70
C LYS A 110 -31.66 -8.96 -15.15
N ALA A 111 -30.94 -9.04 -14.04
CA ALA A 111 -30.30 -7.90 -13.39
C ALA A 111 -28.91 -7.56 -13.97
N GLU A 112 -28.46 -8.30 -14.99
CA GLU A 112 -27.13 -8.19 -15.61
C GLU A 112 -25.99 -8.34 -14.60
N ILE A 113 -26.17 -9.12 -13.51
CA ILE A 113 -25.17 -9.39 -12.49
C ILE A 113 -24.35 -10.62 -12.89
N PRO A 114 -23.03 -10.52 -13.10
CA PRO A 114 -22.19 -11.67 -13.39
C PRO A 114 -22.16 -12.66 -12.23
N VAL A 115 -22.39 -13.94 -12.55
CA VAL A 115 -22.22 -15.07 -11.64
C VAL A 115 -21.04 -15.89 -12.14
N LEU A 116 -19.96 -15.89 -11.38
CA LEU A 116 -18.76 -16.66 -11.69
C LEU A 116 -18.65 -17.88 -10.79
N GLY A 117 -18.05 -18.94 -11.29
CA GLY A 117 -17.78 -20.17 -10.54
C GLY A 117 -16.28 -20.41 -10.40
N THR A 118 -15.86 -20.99 -9.27
CA THR A 118 -14.50 -21.50 -9.08
C THR A 118 -14.52 -22.85 -8.36
N PRO A 119 -13.65 -23.82 -8.72
CA PRO A 119 -13.52 -25.08 -8.00
C PRO A 119 -12.85 -24.91 -6.62
N LEU A 120 -12.20 -23.77 -6.37
CA LEU A 120 -11.46 -23.52 -5.14
C LEU A 120 -12.36 -23.54 -3.90
N GLN A 121 -11.79 -23.96 -2.77
CA GLN A 121 -12.44 -23.84 -1.47
C GLN A 121 -12.61 -22.36 -1.11
N SER A 122 -13.74 -22.01 -0.44
CA SER A 122 -14.09 -20.62 -0.14
C SER A 122 -13.00 -19.87 0.63
N SER A 123 -12.33 -20.52 1.60
CA SER A 123 -11.26 -19.90 2.37
C SER A 123 -10.02 -19.57 1.51
N LEU A 124 -9.62 -20.51 0.65
CA LEU A 124 -8.50 -20.31 -0.27
C LEU A 124 -8.85 -19.24 -1.30
N PHE A 125 -10.03 -19.33 -1.94
CA PHE A 125 -10.49 -18.33 -2.90
C PHE A 125 -10.51 -16.92 -2.28
N ILE A 126 -11.08 -16.78 -1.08
CA ILE A 126 -11.14 -15.48 -0.37
C ILE A 126 -9.74 -14.91 -0.13
N SER A 127 -8.78 -15.76 0.25
CA SER A 127 -7.39 -15.30 0.46
C SER A 127 -6.76 -14.80 -0.84
N LEU A 128 -6.91 -15.56 -1.93
CA LEU A 128 -6.32 -15.22 -3.24
C LEU A 128 -6.98 -13.98 -3.85
N ILE A 129 -8.32 -13.91 -3.85
CA ILE A 129 -9.04 -12.78 -4.44
C ILE A 129 -8.83 -11.49 -3.64
N THR A 130 -8.72 -11.56 -2.32
CA THR A 130 -8.40 -10.40 -1.49
C THR A 130 -7.03 -9.83 -1.87
N ARG A 131 -6.04 -10.69 -2.00
CA ARG A 131 -4.70 -10.29 -2.43
C ARG A 131 -4.72 -9.68 -3.84
N PHE A 132 -5.41 -10.31 -4.79
CA PHE A 132 -5.58 -9.80 -6.15
C PHE A 132 -6.21 -8.40 -6.15
N LEU A 133 -7.36 -8.23 -5.45
CA LEU A 133 -8.05 -6.95 -5.39
C LEU A 133 -7.22 -5.87 -4.67
N GLU A 134 -6.51 -6.23 -3.62
CA GLU A 134 -5.59 -5.31 -2.94
C GLU A 134 -4.46 -4.84 -3.88
N GLU A 135 -3.89 -5.71 -4.68
CA GLU A 135 -2.82 -5.34 -5.60
C GLU A 135 -3.32 -4.54 -6.81
N LYS A 136 -4.53 -4.80 -7.31
CA LYS A 136 -5.09 -4.13 -8.51
C LYS A 136 -5.87 -2.84 -8.19
N LEU A 137 -6.51 -2.73 -7.02
CA LEU A 137 -7.37 -1.59 -6.65
C LEU A 137 -6.70 -0.58 -5.72
N LEU A 138 -5.50 -0.87 -5.20
CA LEU A 138 -4.82 0.08 -4.34
C LEU A 138 -4.36 1.33 -5.12
N PRO A 139 -4.54 2.52 -4.55
CA PRO A 139 -3.95 3.71 -5.11
C PRO A 139 -2.43 3.56 -5.23
N THR A 140 -1.93 3.71 -6.43
CA THR A 140 -0.50 3.65 -6.76
C THR A 140 -0.04 4.98 -7.33
N THR A 141 1.24 5.30 -7.13
CA THR A 141 1.91 6.44 -7.77
C THR A 141 3.35 6.10 -8.07
N HIS A 142 3.94 6.83 -9.00
CA HIS A 142 5.36 6.74 -9.30
C HIS A 142 6.10 7.92 -8.66
N ILE A 143 7.22 7.65 -8.02
CA ILE A 143 8.04 8.68 -7.37
C ILE A 143 9.47 8.56 -7.88
N HIS A 144 10.03 9.67 -8.37
CA HIS A 144 11.46 9.76 -8.69
C HIS A 144 12.26 9.91 -7.40
N GLY A 145 13.05 8.90 -7.09
CA GLY A 145 13.84 8.85 -5.86
C GLY A 145 14.54 7.51 -5.68
N VAL A 146 15.20 7.37 -4.55
CA VAL A 146 15.87 6.13 -4.14
C VAL A 146 15.28 5.65 -2.84
N LEU A 147 14.90 4.38 -2.77
CA LEU A 147 14.40 3.76 -1.54
C LEU A 147 15.44 2.78 -1.00
N VAL A 148 15.85 3.00 0.25
CA VAL A 148 16.82 2.16 0.96
C VAL A 148 16.24 1.70 2.30
N ASP A 149 16.47 0.45 2.65
CA ASP A 149 16.21 -0.08 3.99
C ASP A 149 17.44 0.17 4.86
N VAL A 150 17.36 1.19 5.72
CA VAL A 150 18.43 1.60 6.63
C VAL A 150 18.09 1.16 8.04
N LEU A 151 18.77 0.15 8.56
CA LEU A 151 18.53 -0.42 9.91
C LEU A 151 17.09 -0.86 10.16
N GLY A 152 16.38 -1.32 9.11
CA GLY A 152 14.98 -1.67 9.21
C GLY A 152 14.00 -0.50 8.98
N VAL A 153 14.47 0.71 8.77
CA VAL A 153 13.68 1.90 8.41
C VAL A 153 13.70 2.08 6.89
N GLY A 154 12.52 2.19 6.26
CA GLY A 154 12.41 2.53 4.84
C GLY A 154 12.60 4.01 4.61
N VAL A 155 13.75 4.39 4.09
CA VAL A 155 14.14 5.77 3.84
C VAL A 155 13.99 6.08 2.35
N LEU A 156 13.06 6.97 2.01
CA LEU A 156 12.89 7.48 0.66
C LEU A 156 13.73 8.73 0.47
N LEU A 157 14.77 8.65 -0.37
CA LEU A 157 15.62 9.77 -0.76
C LEU A 157 15.02 10.46 -1.99
N ILE A 158 14.67 11.73 -1.86
CA ILE A 158 14.20 12.58 -2.97
C ILE A 158 15.12 13.80 -3.14
N GLY A 159 14.95 14.52 -4.25
CA GLY A 159 15.71 15.72 -4.57
C GLY A 159 15.99 15.84 -6.05
N LYS A 160 16.59 16.95 -6.49
CA LYS A 160 16.90 17.20 -7.90
C LYS A 160 17.73 16.07 -8.53
N SER A 161 17.58 15.87 -9.84
CA SER A 161 18.47 14.97 -10.58
C SER A 161 19.93 15.44 -10.43
N GLY A 162 20.82 14.47 -10.19
CA GLY A 162 22.26 14.75 -10.05
C GLY A 162 22.71 15.31 -8.70
N ILE A 163 21.83 15.36 -7.68
CA ILE A 163 22.20 15.86 -6.36
C ILE A 163 22.99 14.85 -5.51
N GLY A 164 23.12 13.60 -5.97
CA GLY A 164 23.87 12.56 -5.26
C GLY A 164 23.02 11.51 -4.56
N LYS A 165 21.73 11.31 -4.96
CA LYS A 165 20.86 10.29 -4.34
C LYS A 165 21.39 8.88 -4.51
N SER A 166 21.71 8.49 -5.75
CA SER A 166 22.19 7.13 -6.07
C SER A 166 23.57 6.88 -5.46
N GLU A 167 24.46 7.88 -5.44
CA GLU A 167 25.77 7.80 -4.80
C GLU A 167 25.64 7.59 -3.28
N CYS A 168 24.71 8.31 -2.63
CA CYS A 168 24.42 8.11 -1.20
C CYS A 168 23.86 6.70 -0.94
N ALA A 169 22.98 6.21 -1.81
CA ALA A 169 22.41 4.88 -1.67
C ALA A 169 23.46 3.79 -1.87
N LEU A 170 24.37 3.94 -2.83
CA LEU A 170 25.50 3.02 -3.03
C LEU A 170 26.39 2.96 -1.80
N ASP A 171 26.74 4.10 -1.20
CA ASP A 171 27.55 4.14 0.04
C ASP A 171 26.80 3.49 1.22
N LEU A 172 25.48 3.66 1.32
CA LEU A 172 24.65 2.92 2.28
C LEU A 172 24.70 1.42 2.05
N VAL A 173 24.63 0.95 0.80
CA VAL A 173 24.76 -0.49 0.45
C VAL A 173 26.12 -1.03 0.86
N ILE A 174 27.22 -0.30 0.56
CA ILE A 174 28.57 -0.68 0.96
C ILE A 174 28.69 -0.80 2.50
N ARG A 175 27.91 -0.02 3.26
CA ARG A 175 27.83 -0.10 4.73
C ARG A 175 26.91 -1.19 5.27
N GLY A 176 26.29 -2.01 4.38
CA GLY A 176 25.47 -3.15 4.75
C GLY A 176 23.97 -2.86 4.82
N HIS A 177 23.51 -1.72 4.31
CA HIS A 177 22.08 -1.44 4.13
C HIS A 177 21.57 -2.06 2.80
N ARG A 178 20.26 -2.06 2.57
CA ARG A 178 19.65 -2.76 1.44
C ARG A 178 18.99 -1.79 0.48
N LEU A 179 19.34 -1.89 -0.79
CA LEU A 179 18.64 -1.16 -1.86
C LEU A 179 17.26 -1.78 -2.09
N VAL A 180 16.24 -0.97 -2.21
CA VAL A 180 14.90 -1.38 -2.67
C VAL A 180 14.70 -0.99 -4.12
N GLY A 181 15.06 0.24 -4.49
CA GLY A 181 15.01 0.71 -5.87
C GLY A 181 15.65 2.08 -6.05
N ASP A 182 16.10 2.34 -7.27
CA ASP A 182 16.70 3.60 -7.72
C ASP A 182 15.90 4.16 -8.90
N ASP A 183 15.90 5.48 -9.06
CA ASP A 183 15.26 6.29 -10.09
C ASP A 183 13.72 6.33 -10.03
N ILE A 184 13.01 5.29 -10.44
CA ILE A 184 11.53 5.25 -10.43
C ILE A 184 11.04 4.17 -9.48
N LEU A 185 10.29 4.61 -8.49
CA LEU A 185 9.68 3.75 -7.49
C LEU A 185 8.18 3.68 -7.69
N ASN A 186 7.62 2.48 -7.71
CA ASN A 186 6.20 2.24 -7.61
C ASN A 186 5.81 2.26 -6.13
N VAL A 187 4.99 3.23 -5.74
CA VAL A 187 4.52 3.39 -4.36
C VAL A 187 3.04 3.06 -4.30
N MET A 188 2.70 2.10 -3.46
CA MET A 188 1.33 1.61 -3.25
C MET A 188 0.87 1.96 -1.84
N LYS A 189 -0.37 2.43 -1.72
CA LYS A 189 -1.02 2.61 -0.42
C LYS A 189 -1.58 1.28 0.07
N LYS A 190 -1.15 0.79 1.26
CA LYS A 190 -1.74 -0.38 1.93
C LYS A 190 -2.64 0.04 3.09
N VAL A 191 -3.71 -0.73 3.27
CA VAL A 191 -4.63 -0.57 4.41
C VAL A 191 -3.95 -1.08 5.70
N PRO A 192 -4.08 -0.42 6.87
CA PRO A 192 -4.94 0.75 7.10
C PRO A 192 -4.33 2.09 6.67
N ALA A 193 -3.01 2.30 6.76
CA ALA A 193 -2.38 3.59 6.44
C ALA A 193 -0.86 3.45 6.31
N SER A 194 -0.37 2.62 5.40
CA SER A 194 1.06 2.48 5.10
C SER A 194 1.33 2.62 3.61
N LEU A 195 2.53 3.06 3.27
CA LEU A 195 3.03 3.13 1.91
C LEU A 195 4.09 2.08 1.71
N VAL A 196 3.99 1.31 0.65
CA VAL A 196 4.99 0.31 0.26
C VAL A 196 5.60 0.74 -1.06
N GLY A 197 6.92 0.90 -1.08
CA GLY A 197 7.70 1.18 -2.28
C GLY A 197 8.39 -0.08 -2.80
N GLN A 198 8.49 -0.16 -4.12
CA GLN A 198 9.26 -1.17 -4.86
C GLN A 198 9.86 -0.55 -6.12
N ALA A 199 10.94 -1.13 -6.64
CA ALA A 199 11.46 -0.77 -7.96
C ALA A 199 10.50 -1.17 -9.08
N GLY A 200 10.57 -0.48 -10.23
CA GLY A 200 9.92 -0.96 -11.45
C GLY A 200 10.53 -2.30 -11.91
N GLU A 201 9.74 -3.16 -12.52
CA GLU A 201 10.17 -4.52 -12.93
C GLU A 201 11.41 -4.53 -13.83
N THR A 202 11.50 -3.58 -14.77
CA THR A 202 12.58 -3.51 -15.76
C THR A 202 13.94 -3.08 -15.17
N ILE A 203 13.91 -2.32 -14.04
CA ILE A 203 15.12 -1.72 -13.42
C ILE A 203 15.41 -2.29 -12.04
N GLN A 204 14.78 -3.42 -11.71
CA GLN A 204 14.93 -4.05 -10.41
C GLN A 204 16.41 -4.38 -10.14
N HIS A 205 16.92 -4.00 -8.97
CA HIS A 205 18.29 -4.18 -8.48
C HIS A 205 19.37 -3.39 -9.26
N HIS A 206 18.98 -2.60 -10.27
CA HIS A 206 19.91 -1.76 -11.01
C HIS A 206 20.00 -0.36 -10.42
N MET A 207 21.14 0.27 -10.59
CA MET A 207 21.44 1.64 -10.15
C MET A 207 22.30 2.32 -11.22
N GLU A 208 21.97 3.59 -11.53
CA GLU A 208 22.77 4.41 -12.41
C GLU A 208 23.74 5.27 -11.59
N ILE A 209 25.05 5.11 -11.82
CA ILE A 209 26.10 5.90 -11.21
C ILE A 209 26.83 6.70 -12.29
N ARG A 210 26.83 8.02 -12.16
CA ARG A 210 27.50 8.89 -13.13
C ARG A 210 28.98 8.60 -13.19
N GLY A 211 29.49 8.39 -14.42
CA GLY A 211 30.88 8.03 -14.68
C GLY A 211 31.19 6.54 -14.60
N LEU A 212 30.30 5.71 -14.00
CA LEU A 212 30.43 4.26 -13.96
C LEU A 212 29.41 3.56 -14.86
N GLY A 213 28.24 4.17 -15.09
CA GLY A 213 27.13 3.60 -15.84
C GLY A 213 26.13 2.86 -14.97
N ILE A 214 25.39 1.91 -15.56
CA ILE A 214 24.39 1.08 -14.89
C ILE A 214 25.08 -0.12 -14.26
N ILE A 215 24.90 -0.31 -12.97
CA ILE A 215 25.43 -1.43 -12.19
C ILE A 215 24.28 -2.26 -11.60
N ASN A 216 24.49 -3.56 -11.43
CA ASN A 216 23.56 -4.45 -10.73
C ASN A 216 24.05 -4.67 -9.29
N ILE A 217 23.30 -4.14 -8.33
CA ILE A 217 23.65 -4.21 -6.90
C ILE A 217 23.63 -5.63 -6.37
N LYS A 218 22.68 -6.46 -6.81
CA LYS A 218 22.58 -7.86 -6.42
C LYS A 218 23.81 -8.66 -6.86
N ASP A 219 24.28 -8.43 -8.08
CA ASP A 219 25.41 -9.17 -8.63
C ASP A 219 26.74 -8.73 -7.98
N LEU A 220 26.89 -7.45 -7.66
CA LEU A 220 28.10 -6.91 -7.05
C LEU A 220 28.20 -7.17 -5.54
N PHE A 221 27.10 -7.09 -4.80
CA PHE A 221 27.10 -7.12 -3.33
C PHE A 221 26.31 -8.30 -2.72
N GLY A 222 25.68 -9.11 -3.56
CA GLY A 222 24.92 -10.29 -3.15
C GLY A 222 23.45 -9.98 -2.75
N VAL A 223 22.67 -11.03 -2.55
CA VAL A 223 21.22 -10.98 -2.25
C VAL A 223 20.94 -10.23 -0.92
N SER A 224 21.88 -10.22 0.01
CA SER A 224 21.73 -9.51 1.28
C SER A 224 21.70 -8.00 1.15
N SER A 225 22.16 -7.43 0.02
CA SER A 225 22.23 -5.99 -0.25
C SER A 225 20.98 -5.42 -0.92
N ILE A 226 20.00 -6.26 -1.23
CA ILE A 226 18.77 -5.87 -1.89
C ILE A 226 17.52 -6.24 -1.09
N ARG A 227 16.41 -5.60 -1.42
CA ARG A 227 15.07 -5.90 -0.92
C ARG A 227 14.03 -5.55 -1.98
N ASP A 228 13.09 -6.45 -2.25
CA ASP A 228 12.11 -6.26 -3.34
C ASP A 228 11.08 -5.17 -3.00
N LYS A 229 10.61 -5.14 -1.75
CA LYS A 229 9.58 -4.20 -1.27
C LYS A 229 9.90 -3.72 0.14
N LYS A 230 9.62 -2.46 0.46
CA LYS A 230 9.77 -1.90 1.81
C LYS A 230 8.68 -0.89 2.12
N ILE A 231 8.19 -0.87 3.36
CA ILE A 231 7.37 0.22 3.87
C ILE A 231 8.24 1.49 3.86
N ILE A 232 7.68 2.59 3.36
CA ILE A 232 8.32 3.91 3.43
C ILE A 232 7.96 4.50 4.78
N ASP A 233 8.96 4.65 5.64
CA ASP A 233 8.79 5.12 7.01
C ASP A 233 9.08 6.62 7.14
N MET A 234 9.97 7.17 6.29
CA MET A 234 10.34 8.58 6.28
C MET A 234 10.86 9.03 4.91
N VAL A 235 10.80 10.33 4.67
CA VAL A 235 11.30 10.99 3.46
C VAL A 235 12.47 11.90 3.82
N LEU A 236 13.59 11.72 3.12
CA LEU A 236 14.76 12.60 3.20
C LEU A 236 14.93 13.34 1.88
N GLU A 237 14.75 14.64 1.88
CA GLU A 237 14.96 15.49 0.72
C GLU A 237 16.38 16.03 0.72
N LEU A 238 17.18 15.62 -0.27
CA LEU A 238 18.49 16.24 -0.52
C LEU A 238 18.28 17.55 -1.27
N VAL A 239 18.77 18.65 -0.70
CA VAL A 239 18.67 20.01 -1.26
C VAL A 239 20.04 20.62 -1.45
N GLU A 240 20.19 21.43 -2.50
CA GLU A 240 21.40 22.23 -2.66
C GLU A 240 21.55 23.19 -1.47
N TRP A 241 22.76 23.30 -0.94
CA TRP A 241 22.98 24.20 0.17
C TRP A 241 22.86 25.68 -0.28
N ASN A 242 22.04 26.42 0.46
CA ASN A 242 21.89 27.87 0.26
C ASN A 242 22.19 28.58 1.58
N PRO A 243 23.18 29.54 1.62
CA PRO A 243 23.52 30.26 2.83
C PRO A 243 22.40 31.17 3.36
N GLU A 244 21.48 31.57 2.50
CA GLU A 244 20.31 32.40 2.85
C GLU A 244 19.12 31.61 3.46
N HIS A 245 19.19 30.27 3.41
CA HIS A 245 18.16 29.42 3.98
C HIS A 245 18.53 28.99 5.40
N GLU A 246 17.64 29.23 6.34
CA GLU A 246 17.74 28.64 7.66
C GLU A 246 17.33 27.15 7.59
N TYR A 247 18.28 26.30 7.89
CA TYR A 247 18.01 24.86 8.06
C TYR A 247 17.69 24.60 9.53
N ASP A 248 16.68 23.76 9.77
CA ASP A 248 16.35 23.35 11.13
C ASP A 248 17.59 22.75 11.82
N ARG A 249 18.02 23.41 12.91
CA ARG A 249 19.19 22.99 13.70
C ARG A 249 18.80 22.17 14.92
N ILE A 250 17.55 22.25 15.35
CA ILE A 250 17.10 21.68 16.61
C ILE A 250 16.29 20.41 16.36
N GLY A 251 15.60 20.28 15.21
CA GLY A 251 14.83 19.07 14.85
C GLY A 251 13.52 18.94 15.64
N ILE A 252 12.92 20.07 16.05
CA ILE A 252 11.64 20.10 16.77
C ILE A 252 10.47 20.09 15.80
N ASP A 253 10.63 20.74 14.64
CA ASP A 253 9.57 20.82 13.64
C ASP A 253 9.35 19.46 12.96
N ASP A 254 8.23 18.83 13.24
CA ASP A 254 7.81 17.60 12.60
C ASP A 254 7.18 17.96 11.23
N LYS A 255 8.03 18.24 10.23
CA LYS A 255 7.60 18.45 8.83
C LYS A 255 7.13 17.14 8.24
N VAL A 256 6.12 17.20 7.37
CA VAL A 256 5.54 16.02 6.71
C VAL A 256 5.65 16.13 5.20
N TYR A 257 5.76 14.98 4.56
CA TYR A 257 5.66 14.80 3.11
C TYR A 257 4.49 13.86 2.81
N THR A 258 3.50 14.36 2.08
CA THR A 258 2.27 13.63 1.82
C THR A 258 2.36 12.83 0.53
N ILE A 259 2.16 11.51 0.60
CA ILE A 259 2.07 10.60 -0.56
C ILE A 259 0.73 9.84 -0.48
N LEU A 260 -0.08 9.87 -1.53
CA LEU A 260 -1.40 9.20 -1.59
C LEU A 260 -2.29 9.48 -0.36
N GLY A 261 -2.18 10.69 0.21
CA GLY A 261 -2.93 11.12 1.41
C GLY A 261 -2.44 10.48 2.71
N ILE A 262 -1.18 10.00 2.75
CA ILE A 262 -0.49 9.56 3.96
C ILE A 262 0.67 10.50 4.22
N ASP A 263 0.72 11.05 5.43
CA ASP A 263 1.78 11.94 5.88
C ASP A 263 2.95 11.15 6.46
N LEU A 264 4.14 11.37 5.91
CA LEU A 264 5.38 10.77 6.37
C LEU A 264 6.31 11.83 6.97
N PRO A 265 7.07 11.50 8.02
CA PRO A 265 8.13 12.39 8.53
C PRO A 265 9.07 12.82 7.41
N HIS A 266 9.32 14.13 7.31
CA HIS A 266 10.11 14.75 6.24
C HIS A 266 11.28 15.53 6.80
N LEU A 267 12.50 15.18 6.36
CA LEU A 267 13.73 15.91 6.70
C LEU A 267 14.38 16.46 5.43
N ARG A 268 14.83 17.72 5.48
CA ARG A 268 15.58 18.36 4.39
C ARG A 268 17.06 18.43 4.77
N ILE A 269 17.91 17.78 3.97
CA ILE A 269 19.34 17.68 4.22
C ILE A 269 20.10 18.47 3.16
N PRO A 270 20.78 19.57 3.54
CA PRO A 270 21.59 20.34 2.60
C PRO A 270 22.85 19.57 2.20
N VAL A 271 23.07 19.47 0.89
CA VAL A 271 24.25 18.85 0.29
C VAL A 271 25.37 19.88 0.17
N ARG A 272 26.53 19.54 0.73
CA ARG A 272 27.76 20.36 0.63
C ARG A 272 28.95 19.46 0.32
N PRO A 273 29.96 19.94 -0.44
CA PRO A 273 31.23 19.24 -0.58
C PRO A 273 31.84 18.93 0.79
N GLY A 274 32.33 17.70 0.96
CA GLY A 274 32.98 17.26 2.22
C GLY A 274 32.01 16.86 3.35
N ARG A 275 30.68 16.99 3.17
CA ARG A 275 29.71 16.52 4.16
C ARG A 275 29.36 15.04 3.93
N ASN A 276 29.53 14.24 4.96
CA ASN A 276 29.15 12.82 4.89
C ASN A 276 27.62 12.66 5.02
N LEU A 277 26.94 12.61 3.88
CA LEU A 277 25.47 12.48 3.83
C LEU A 277 25.00 11.12 4.34
N THR A 278 25.73 10.06 4.05
CA THR A 278 25.40 8.69 4.44
C THR A 278 25.32 8.55 5.95
N SER A 279 26.30 9.08 6.68
CA SER A 279 26.27 9.09 8.15
C SER A 279 25.09 9.89 8.71
N ILE A 280 24.70 10.98 8.04
CA ILE A 280 23.53 11.76 8.46
C ILE A 280 22.25 10.96 8.24
N ILE A 281 22.12 10.23 7.12
CA ILE A 281 20.97 9.37 6.81
C ILE A 281 20.87 8.23 7.85
N GLU A 282 21.98 7.58 8.19
CA GLU A 282 22.00 6.55 9.24
C GLU A 282 21.56 7.10 10.61
N VAL A 283 22.05 8.28 10.99
CA VAL A 283 21.65 8.95 12.26
C VAL A 283 20.17 9.33 12.21
N ALA A 284 19.66 9.83 11.09
CA ALA A 284 18.25 10.16 10.92
C ALA A 284 17.36 8.91 11.11
N ALA A 285 17.74 7.78 10.51
CA ALA A 285 17.02 6.50 10.69
C ALA A 285 17.05 6.04 12.17
N ARG A 286 18.19 6.14 12.86
CA ARG A 286 18.29 5.81 14.30
C ARG A 286 17.41 6.72 15.15
N ASN A 287 17.43 8.03 14.86
CA ASN A 287 16.59 9.01 15.58
C ASN A 287 15.09 8.74 15.35
N PHE A 288 14.71 8.33 14.14
CA PHE A 288 13.35 7.89 13.84
C PHE A 288 12.94 6.70 14.72
N LEU A 289 13.79 5.68 14.85
CA LEU A 289 13.54 4.53 15.72
C LEU A 289 13.42 4.93 17.20
N LEU A 290 14.28 5.84 17.68
CA LEU A 290 14.23 6.34 19.05
C LEU A 290 12.94 7.13 19.32
N LYS A 291 12.51 7.98 18.38
CA LYS A 291 11.21 8.68 18.46
C LYS A 291 10.04 7.68 18.58
N GLY A 292 10.07 6.59 17.81
CA GLY A 292 9.08 5.51 17.90
C GLY A 292 9.06 4.77 19.25
N MET A 293 10.16 4.80 20.01
CA MET A 293 10.27 4.28 21.39
C MET A 293 9.91 5.32 22.46
N GLY A 294 9.50 6.54 22.06
CA GLY A 294 9.14 7.63 22.97
C GLY A 294 10.30 8.56 23.37
N TYR A 295 11.49 8.37 22.84
CA TYR A 295 12.65 9.24 23.14
C TYR A 295 12.74 10.41 22.15
N HIS A 296 12.60 11.64 22.65
CA HIS A 296 12.64 12.87 21.85
C HIS A 296 13.78 13.80 22.30
N SER A 297 15.00 13.49 21.88
CA SER A 297 16.22 14.22 22.31
C SER A 297 16.15 15.74 22.13
N ALA A 298 15.51 16.22 21.06
CA ALA A 298 15.34 17.65 20.81
C ALA A 298 14.40 18.32 21.84
N ARG A 299 13.28 17.65 22.19
CA ARG A 299 12.33 18.13 23.20
C ARG A 299 12.96 18.11 24.59
N GLU A 300 13.64 17.02 24.95
CA GLU A 300 14.36 16.93 26.23
C GLU A 300 15.43 18.01 26.37
N PHE A 301 16.15 18.32 25.28
CA PHE A 301 17.13 19.40 25.29
C PHE A 301 16.45 20.76 25.49
N GLN A 302 15.35 21.04 24.81
CA GLN A 302 14.59 22.27 24.95
C GLN A 302 14.04 22.44 26.37
N GLU A 303 13.46 21.40 26.96
CA GLU A 303 12.96 21.43 28.35
C GLU A 303 14.07 21.72 29.35
N LYS A 304 15.25 21.08 29.19
CA LYS A 304 16.43 21.36 30.02
C LYS A 304 16.95 22.78 29.86
N LEU A 305 16.86 23.35 28.64
CA LEU A 305 17.27 24.72 28.38
C LEU A 305 16.33 25.73 29.04
N LEU A 306 15.01 25.53 28.89
CA LEU A 306 13.99 26.37 29.50
C LEU A 306 14.09 26.35 31.03
N ALA A 307 14.20 25.17 31.64
CA ALA A 307 14.38 25.03 33.07
C ALA A 307 15.62 25.77 33.62
N ARG A 308 16.74 25.78 32.83
CA ARG A 308 17.92 26.55 33.20
C ARG A 308 17.75 28.07 33.07
N MET A 309 16.95 28.53 32.11
CA MET A 309 16.64 29.93 31.91
C MET A 309 15.74 30.48 33.03
N GLU A 310 14.72 29.68 33.43
CA GLU A 310 13.84 30.03 34.57
C GLU A 310 14.60 30.15 35.91
N VAL A 311 15.52 29.22 36.16
CA VAL A 311 16.38 29.31 37.37
C VAL A 311 17.30 30.53 37.36
N ARG A 312 17.78 30.99 36.18
CA ARG A 312 18.58 32.21 36.09
C ARG A 312 17.76 33.48 36.31
N SER A 313 16.55 33.55 35.71
CA SER A 313 15.68 34.73 35.91
C SER A 313 15.21 34.90 37.36
N LEU A 314 15.04 33.80 38.13
CA LEU A 314 14.74 33.86 39.56
C LEU A 314 15.97 34.23 40.43
N GLY A 315 17.18 34.01 39.93
CA GLY A 315 18.41 34.39 40.62
C GLY A 315 18.76 35.88 40.48
N ASP A 316 18.43 36.51 39.34
CA ASP A 316 18.69 37.91 39.05
C ASP A 316 17.63 38.87 39.69
N GLU A 317 16.50 38.35 40.23
CA GLU A 317 15.53 39.16 40.98
C GLU A 317 15.79 39.21 42.50
N VAL A 318 16.85 38.56 43.00
CA VAL A 318 17.16 38.46 44.46
C VAL A 318 18.46 39.23 44.80
N GLU A 319 19.11 39.90 43.88
CA GLU A 319 20.13 40.92 44.17
C GLU A 319 19.57 42.34 43.94
#